data_014947c17f16ea597225c4a59bc805c5
#
_entry.id   014947c17f16ea597225c4a59bc805c5
#
_cell.length_a   1.000
_cell.length_b   1.000
_cell.length_c   1.000
_cell.angle_alpha   90.00
_cell.angle_beta   90.00
_cell.angle_gamma   90.00
#
_symmetry.space_group_name_H-M   'P 1'
#
loop_
_entity.id
_entity.type
_entity.pdbx_description
1 polymer ?
#
loop_
_entity_poly.entity_id
_entity_poly.type
_entity_poly.pdbx_seq_one_letter_code
_entity_poly.pdbx_strand_id
1 'polypeptide(L)'
;PPNLGKIEDAQLGDTRLKEASKWMQKISHEVNTLLVIDKVITRWHIDIEGDLQGRYISDAMLITYFHYDLSHLNTIEDLNSFVQRRISYLMYKTNKIIKIAGSIFKDIAA
;
A
#
# COMPACT_ATOMS: atom_id res chain seq x y z
N PRO A 1 0.12 22.00 -38.34
CA PRO A 1 1.07 21.00 -37.93
C PRO A 1 0.75 20.52 -36.52
N PRO A 2 0.99 19.25 -36.23
CA PRO A 2 0.76 18.74 -34.89
C PRO A 2 1.65 19.48 -33.87
N ASN A 3 1.09 19.75 -32.70
CA ASN A 3 1.84 20.37 -31.63
C ASN A 3 2.78 19.32 -31.00
N LEU A 4 4.07 19.42 -31.36
CA LEU A 4 5.09 18.50 -30.89
C LEU A 4 5.19 18.47 -29.34
N GLY A 5 5.03 19.63 -28.70
CA GLY A 5 5.01 19.72 -27.26
C GLY A 5 3.86 18.90 -26.63
N LYS A 6 2.68 18.94 -27.27
CA LYS A 6 1.52 18.12 -26.82
C LYS A 6 1.78 16.63 -26.98
N ILE A 7 2.47 16.20 -28.04
CA ILE A 7 2.83 14.80 -28.26
C ILE A 7 3.83 14.34 -27.20
N GLU A 8 4.85 15.15 -26.93
CA GLU A 8 5.84 14.84 -25.88
C GLU A 8 5.19 14.77 -24.50
N ASP A 9 4.31 15.72 -24.17
CA ASP A 9 3.57 15.70 -22.90
C ASP A 9 2.69 14.47 -22.78
N ALA A 10 2.02 14.05 -23.85
CA ALA A 10 1.21 12.85 -23.88
C ALA A 10 2.05 11.59 -23.65
N GLN A 11 3.25 11.51 -24.25
CA GLN A 11 4.16 10.39 -24.05
C GLN A 11 4.69 10.33 -22.61
N LEU A 12 5.08 11.48 -22.04
CA LEU A 12 5.48 11.58 -20.63
C LEU A 12 4.33 11.19 -19.70
N GLY A 13 3.11 11.68 -20.01
CA GLY A 13 1.92 11.33 -19.26
C GLY A 13 1.65 9.82 -19.27
N ASP A 14 1.78 9.18 -20.43
CA ASP A 14 1.63 7.73 -20.56
C ASP A 14 2.65 6.97 -19.70
N THR A 15 3.91 7.38 -19.74
CA THR A 15 4.97 6.79 -18.91
C THR A 15 4.66 6.93 -17.43
N ARG A 16 4.23 8.11 -16.97
CA ARG A 16 3.86 8.36 -15.59
C ARG A 16 2.65 7.53 -15.19
N LEU A 17 1.67 7.38 -16.06
CA LEU A 17 0.49 6.58 -15.81
C LEU A 17 0.84 5.09 -15.69
N LYS A 18 1.76 4.59 -16.50
CA LYS A 18 2.28 3.22 -16.38
C LYS A 18 2.97 3.00 -15.05
N GLU A 19 3.81 3.94 -14.63
CA GLU A 19 4.48 3.87 -13.32
C GLU A 19 3.46 3.93 -12.18
N ALA A 20 2.50 4.84 -12.26
CA ALA A 20 1.42 4.94 -11.28
C ALA A 20 0.62 3.63 -11.18
N SER A 21 0.31 3.01 -12.31
CA SER A 21 -0.39 1.72 -12.35
C SER A 21 0.40 0.62 -11.65
N LYS A 22 1.71 0.54 -11.87
CA LYS A 22 2.59 -0.43 -11.18
C LYS A 22 2.60 -0.19 -9.68
N TRP A 23 2.70 1.05 -9.25
CA TRP A 23 2.64 1.42 -7.84
C TRP A 23 1.29 1.07 -7.22
N MET A 24 0.20 1.34 -7.94
CA MET A 24 -1.15 1.00 -7.47
C MET A 24 -1.33 -0.51 -7.29
N GLN A 25 -0.78 -1.32 -8.18
CA GLN A 25 -0.81 -2.78 -8.05
C GLN A 25 -0.09 -3.24 -6.79
N LYS A 26 1.11 -2.69 -6.53
CA LYS A 26 1.88 -3.00 -5.32
C LYS A 26 1.14 -2.60 -4.05
N ILE A 27 0.61 -1.38 -4.04
CA ILE A 27 -0.15 -0.85 -2.89
C ILE A 27 -1.39 -1.70 -2.64
N SER A 28 -2.15 -2.03 -3.68
CA SER A 28 -3.35 -2.87 -3.54
C SER A 28 -3.02 -4.25 -2.99
N HIS A 29 -1.94 -4.86 -3.45
CA HIS A 29 -1.49 -6.15 -2.94
C HIS A 29 -1.12 -6.06 -1.47
N GLU A 30 -0.35 -5.06 -1.09
CA GLU A 30 0.05 -4.84 0.31
C GLU A 30 -1.17 -4.58 1.20
N VAL A 31 -2.09 -3.70 0.78
CA VAL A 31 -3.31 -3.40 1.54
C VAL A 31 -4.15 -4.65 1.74
N ASN A 32 -4.36 -5.43 0.70
CA ASN A 32 -5.13 -6.67 0.80
C ASN A 32 -4.50 -7.65 1.78
N THR A 33 -3.17 -7.79 1.76
CA THR A 33 -2.45 -8.65 2.70
C THR A 33 -2.59 -8.12 4.13
N LEU A 34 -2.44 -6.83 4.33
CA LEU A 34 -2.58 -6.21 5.67
C LEU A 34 -4.01 -6.34 6.20
N LEU A 35 -5.03 -6.27 5.35
CA LEU A 35 -6.42 -6.49 5.75
C LEU A 35 -6.66 -7.93 6.19
N VAL A 36 -6.04 -8.90 5.54
CA VAL A 36 -6.09 -10.30 5.99
C VAL A 36 -5.42 -10.45 7.35
N ILE A 37 -4.25 -9.84 7.53
CA ILE A 37 -3.53 -9.86 8.81
C ILE A 37 -4.37 -9.19 9.91
N ASP A 38 -5.01 -8.07 9.62
CA ASP A 38 -5.91 -7.38 10.55
C ASP A 38 -7.04 -8.29 11.03
N LYS A 39 -7.67 -9.05 10.13
CA LYS A 39 -8.70 -10.03 10.50
C LYS A 39 -8.16 -11.13 11.41
N VAL A 40 -6.97 -11.61 11.13
CA VAL A 40 -6.30 -12.65 11.95
C VAL A 40 -5.97 -12.09 13.33
N ILE A 41 -5.40 -10.89 13.40
CA ILE A 41 -5.10 -10.22 14.67
C ILE A 41 -6.36 -10.04 15.51
N THR A 42 -7.43 -9.57 14.92
CA THR A 42 -8.71 -9.37 15.61
C THR A 42 -9.25 -10.67 16.20
N ARG A 43 -9.18 -11.76 15.43
CA ARG A 43 -9.60 -13.09 15.90
C ARG A 43 -8.75 -13.56 17.08
N TRP A 44 -7.43 -13.43 16.98
CA TRP A 44 -6.52 -13.89 18.01
C TRP A 44 -6.51 -13.01 19.26
N HIS A 45 -6.76 -11.73 19.13
CA HIS A 45 -6.87 -10.83 20.26
C HIS A 45 -8.00 -11.22 21.20
N ILE A 46 -9.09 -11.78 20.66
CA ILE A 46 -10.21 -12.27 21.45
C ILE A 46 -9.84 -13.57 22.19
N ASP A 47 -9.17 -14.50 21.51
CA ASP A 47 -8.93 -15.84 22.02
C ASP A 47 -7.65 -15.96 22.86
N ILE A 48 -6.61 -15.22 22.49
CA ILE A 48 -5.25 -15.40 23.04
C ILE A 48 -4.57 -14.04 23.20
N GLU A 49 -4.97 -13.32 24.22
CA GLU A 49 -4.39 -12.00 24.51
C GLU A 49 -2.88 -12.08 24.69
N GLY A 50 -2.14 -11.33 23.86
CA GLY A 50 -0.69 -11.28 23.91
C GLY A 50 0.02 -12.50 23.33
N ASP A 51 -0.65 -13.30 22.51
CA ASP A 51 -0.08 -14.53 21.96
C ASP A 51 1.07 -14.26 21.00
N LEU A 52 2.25 -14.76 21.36
CA LEU A 52 3.45 -14.70 20.55
C LEU A 52 3.31 -15.48 19.24
N GLN A 53 2.51 -16.54 19.21
CA GLN A 53 2.33 -17.34 18.00
C GLN A 53 1.61 -16.56 16.91
N GLY A 54 0.55 -15.85 17.27
CA GLY A 54 -0.18 -15.01 16.33
C GLY A 54 0.70 -13.90 15.76
N ARG A 55 1.42 -13.19 16.63
CA ARG A 55 2.38 -12.19 16.23
C ARG A 55 3.45 -12.77 15.29
N TYR A 56 4.02 -13.91 15.65
CA TYR A 56 5.08 -14.57 14.88
C TYR A 56 4.66 -14.90 13.45
N ILE A 57 3.46 -15.47 13.27
CA ILE A 57 2.96 -15.80 11.93
C ILE A 57 2.75 -14.53 11.11
N SER A 58 2.18 -13.48 11.69
CA SER A 58 1.96 -12.20 11.02
C SER A 58 3.27 -11.51 10.68
N ASP A 59 4.26 -11.54 11.58
CA ASP A 59 5.60 -11.02 11.33
C ASP A 59 6.25 -11.74 10.14
N ALA A 60 6.16 -13.08 10.11
CA ALA A 60 6.72 -13.88 9.02
C ALA A 60 6.09 -13.50 7.67
N MET A 61 4.77 -13.29 7.62
CA MET A 61 4.09 -12.84 6.41
C MET A 61 4.59 -11.46 5.96
N LEU A 62 4.67 -10.50 6.86
CA LEU A 62 5.11 -9.15 6.55
C LEU A 62 6.57 -9.11 6.12
N ILE A 63 7.45 -9.83 6.83
CA ILE A 63 8.87 -9.91 6.47
C ILE A 63 9.06 -10.58 5.12
N THR A 64 8.34 -11.67 4.86
CA THR A 64 8.47 -12.44 3.61
C THR A 64 8.00 -11.64 2.40
N TYR A 65 6.85 -10.96 2.52
CA TYR A 65 6.26 -10.27 1.38
C TYR A 65 6.74 -8.83 1.20
N PHE A 66 7.08 -8.13 2.29
CA PHE A 66 7.34 -6.68 2.23
C PHE A 66 8.68 -6.26 2.83
N HIS A 67 9.47 -7.18 3.34
CA HIS A 67 10.79 -6.92 3.93
C HIS A 67 10.79 -5.92 5.10
N TYR A 68 9.75 -5.96 5.93
CA TYR A 68 9.70 -5.13 7.13
C TYR A 68 10.52 -5.73 8.27
N ASP A 69 11.24 -4.88 8.99
CA ASP A 69 11.84 -5.25 10.26
C ASP A 69 10.83 -4.99 11.39
N LEU A 70 10.29 -6.07 11.95
CA LEU A 70 9.28 -6.04 13.00
C LEU A 70 9.83 -6.46 14.36
N SER A 71 11.15 -6.54 14.50
CA SER A 71 11.81 -6.97 15.74
C SER A 71 11.46 -6.10 16.95
N HIS A 72 11.03 -4.85 16.71
CA HIS A 72 10.62 -3.91 17.75
C HIS A 72 9.18 -4.13 18.24
N LEU A 73 8.40 -4.98 17.60
CA LEU A 73 7.01 -5.25 17.98
C LEU A 73 6.98 -6.40 18.98
N ASN A 74 6.48 -6.15 20.18
CA ASN A 74 6.51 -7.10 21.28
C ASN A 74 5.13 -7.65 21.64
N THR A 75 4.05 -7.00 21.21
CA THR A 75 2.68 -7.37 21.54
C THR A 75 1.80 -7.40 20.30
N ILE A 76 0.66 -8.07 20.40
CA ILE A 76 -0.38 -8.02 19.35
C ILE A 76 -0.86 -6.58 19.15
N GLU A 77 -0.95 -5.79 20.21
CA GLU A 77 -1.34 -4.39 20.12
C GLU A 77 -0.35 -3.57 19.30
N ASP A 78 0.95 -3.80 19.49
CA ASP A 78 2.01 -3.15 18.70
C ASP A 78 1.86 -3.51 17.22
N LEU A 79 1.65 -4.80 16.94
CA LEU A 79 1.44 -5.28 15.58
C LEU A 79 0.18 -4.67 14.95
N ASN A 80 -0.92 -4.64 15.70
CA ASN A 80 -2.16 -4.02 15.25
C ASN A 80 -1.96 -2.54 14.92
N SER A 81 -1.30 -1.80 15.80
CA SER A 81 -0.98 -0.39 15.56
C SER A 81 -0.13 -0.19 14.32
N PHE A 82 0.87 -1.04 14.11
CA PHE A 82 1.69 -1.03 12.91
C PHE A 82 0.84 -1.25 11.64
N VAL A 83 0.00 -2.28 11.65
CA VAL A 83 -0.86 -2.64 10.51
C VAL A 83 -1.81 -1.48 10.17
N GLN A 84 -2.47 -0.90 11.18
CA GLN A 84 -3.40 0.21 10.97
C GLN A 84 -2.70 1.45 10.41
N ARG A 85 -1.54 1.81 10.95
CA ARG A 85 -0.76 2.93 10.44
C ARG A 85 -0.29 2.70 9.02
N ARG A 86 0.13 1.49 8.70
CA ARG A 86 0.59 1.15 7.35
C ARG A 86 -0.55 1.19 6.34
N ILE A 87 -1.72 0.65 6.68
CA ILE A 87 -2.92 0.73 5.84
C ILE A 87 -3.29 2.19 5.57
N SER A 88 -3.34 3.01 6.61
CA SER A 88 -3.66 4.44 6.48
C SER A 88 -2.68 5.18 5.58
N TYR A 89 -1.38 4.91 5.73
CA TYR A 89 -0.35 5.48 4.88
C TYR A 89 -0.52 5.06 3.42
N LEU A 90 -0.78 3.79 3.15
CA LEU A 90 -0.95 3.27 1.79
C LEU A 90 -2.21 3.85 1.14
N MET A 91 -3.28 4.04 1.89
CA MET A 91 -4.48 4.69 1.39
C MET A 91 -4.24 6.16 1.07
N TYR A 92 -3.47 6.86 1.90
CA TYR A 92 -3.04 8.22 1.62
C TYR A 92 -2.24 8.30 0.32
N LYS A 93 -1.28 7.38 0.14
CA LYS A 93 -0.48 7.30 -1.09
C LYS A 93 -1.34 6.99 -2.31
N THR A 94 -2.30 6.08 -2.17
CA THR A 94 -3.27 5.74 -3.22
C THR A 94 -4.03 6.99 -3.68
N ASN A 95 -4.58 7.75 -2.74
CA ASN A 95 -5.33 8.96 -3.06
C ASN A 95 -4.44 10.00 -3.76
N LYS A 96 -3.19 10.13 -3.32
CA LYS A 96 -2.23 11.05 -3.94
C LYS A 96 -1.91 10.64 -5.38
N ILE A 97 -1.71 9.35 -5.62
CA ILE A 97 -1.44 8.82 -6.97
C ILE A 97 -2.65 9.03 -7.88
N ILE A 98 -3.86 8.77 -7.38
CA ILE A 98 -5.10 9.00 -8.14
C ILE A 98 -5.24 10.47 -8.55
N LYS A 99 -4.93 11.40 -7.66
CA LYS A 99 -4.97 12.83 -7.96
C LYS A 99 -3.96 13.21 -9.04
N ILE A 100 -2.74 12.69 -8.96
CA ILE A 100 -1.69 12.94 -9.95
C ILE A 100 -2.10 12.37 -11.29
N ALA A 101 -2.60 11.12 -11.34
CA ALA A 101 -3.06 10.50 -12.57
C ALA A 101 -4.23 11.28 -13.20
N GLY A 102 -5.19 11.70 -12.39
CA GLY A 102 -6.30 12.53 -12.85
C GLY A 102 -5.84 13.86 -13.45
N SER A 103 -4.87 14.50 -12.83
CA SER A 103 -4.27 15.74 -13.34
C SER A 103 -3.57 15.51 -14.69
N ILE A 104 -2.82 14.42 -14.83
CA ILE A 104 -2.15 14.05 -16.07
C ILE A 104 -3.18 13.83 -17.19
N PHE A 105 -4.25 13.07 -16.93
CA PHE A 105 -5.33 12.84 -17.89
C PHE A 105 -5.98 14.15 -18.32
N LYS A 106 -6.23 15.04 -17.39
CA LYS A 106 -6.83 16.35 -17.67
C LYS A 106 -5.93 17.18 -18.60
N ASP A 107 -4.62 17.19 -18.34
CA ASP A 107 -3.65 17.94 -19.13
C ASP A 107 -3.54 17.36 -20.54
N ILE A 108 -3.54 16.04 -20.69
CA ILE A 108 -3.48 15.37 -21.99
C ILE A 108 -4.76 15.63 -22.79
N ALA A 109 -5.92 15.62 -22.14
CA ALA A 109 -7.22 15.84 -22.78
C ALA A 109 -7.43 17.30 -23.22
N ALA A 110 -6.76 18.23 -22.54
CA ALA A 110 -6.82 19.64 -22.91
C ALA A 110 -5.98 19.93 -24.16
#